data_a4f64f31495810aca4aae65d6f1afc06
#
_entry.id   a4f64f31495810aca4aae65d6f1afc06
#
_cell.length_a   1.000
_cell.length_b   1.000
_cell.length_c   1.000
_cell.angle_alpha   90.00
_cell.angle_beta   90.00
_cell.angle_gamma   90.00
#
_symmetry.space_group_name_H-M   'P 1'
#
loop_
_entity.id
_entity.type
_entity.pdbx_description
1 polymer ?
#
loop_
_entity_poly.entity_id
_entity_poly.type
_entity_poly.pdbx_seq_one_letter_code
_entity_poly.pdbx_strand_id
1 'polypeptide(L)'
;MHPRDAVMTEPSRLRAAFSGWNLSWSSTRSNGQGEWWFLGQMALIVAVILVPAWPDPGLFKLPAAGHQALMAMGSLLLVSGLGLATAAFVQLGANLSPLPDPKPGIQLVGSGVYRLCRHPIYLAVLLCATGVTIQRFSALHLVLLLALALLLRGKARREEEGLQRRHPQYAQVFQTTAAIAPWIVGLNWSVEEAKRRKHI
;
A
#
# COMPACT_ATOMS: atom_id res chain seq x y z
N MET A 1 -24.80 27.78 -26.37
CA MET A 1 -25.52 26.90 -25.42
C MET A 1 -24.51 25.87 -24.93
N HIS A 2 -23.84 26.11 -23.77
CA HIS A 2 -22.79 25.25 -23.19
C HIS A 2 -23.45 24.07 -22.47
N PRO A 3 -22.96 22.81 -22.62
CA PRO A 3 -23.43 21.71 -21.80
C PRO A 3 -22.90 21.92 -20.39
N ARG A 4 -23.82 21.88 -19.43
CA ARG A 4 -23.59 22.04 -18.00
C ARG A 4 -22.62 20.99 -17.49
N ASP A 5 -21.56 21.43 -16.84
CA ASP A 5 -20.70 20.61 -15.99
C ASP A 5 -21.57 19.98 -14.90
N ALA A 6 -21.94 18.72 -15.11
CA ALA A 6 -22.64 17.93 -14.10
C ALA A 6 -21.61 17.63 -13.01
N VAL A 7 -21.67 18.39 -11.91
CA VAL A 7 -20.98 18.09 -10.67
C VAL A 7 -21.48 16.73 -10.19
N MET A 8 -20.68 15.69 -10.43
CA MET A 8 -20.98 14.36 -9.94
C MET A 8 -21.04 14.37 -8.41
N THR A 9 -22.16 13.97 -7.85
CA THR A 9 -22.35 13.87 -6.42
C THR A 9 -21.43 12.83 -5.78
N GLU A 10 -20.99 13.03 -4.53
CA GLU A 10 -20.09 12.11 -3.77
C GLU A 10 -20.42 10.61 -3.93
N PRO A 11 -21.71 10.17 -3.85
CA PRO A 11 -22.07 8.76 -4.05
C PRO A 11 -21.74 8.22 -5.44
N SER A 12 -21.74 9.08 -6.48
CA SER A 12 -21.40 8.67 -7.84
C SER A 12 -19.89 8.47 -8.03
N ARG A 13 -19.05 9.24 -7.31
CA ARG A 13 -17.58 9.06 -7.30
C ARG A 13 -17.16 7.74 -6.66
N LEU A 14 -17.77 7.37 -5.53
CA LEU A 14 -17.52 6.10 -4.87
C LEU A 14 -17.96 4.91 -5.74
N ARG A 15 -19.16 4.97 -6.32
CA ARG A 15 -19.64 3.93 -7.26
C ARG A 15 -18.70 3.78 -8.46
N ALA A 16 -18.20 4.86 -9.03
CA ALA A 16 -17.24 4.83 -10.13
C ALA A 16 -15.87 4.22 -9.70
N ALA A 17 -15.42 4.45 -8.47
CA ALA A 17 -14.20 3.83 -7.94
C ALA A 17 -14.35 2.30 -7.84
N PHE A 18 -15.52 1.80 -7.42
CA PHE A 18 -15.77 0.36 -7.24
C PHE A 18 -16.24 -0.36 -8.50
N SER A 19 -16.85 0.31 -9.48
CA SER A 19 -17.41 -0.30 -10.69
C SER A 19 -16.37 -0.95 -11.62
N GLY A 20 -15.09 -0.69 -11.43
CA GLY A 20 -14.00 -1.29 -12.21
C GLY A 20 -13.29 -2.46 -11.51
N TRP A 21 -13.78 -2.92 -10.36
CA TRP A 21 -13.19 -4.05 -9.64
C TRP A 21 -13.80 -5.37 -10.15
N ASN A 22 -13.24 -5.85 -11.27
CA ASN A 22 -13.66 -7.15 -11.85
C ASN A 22 -13.03 -8.32 -11.05
N LEU A 23 -13.34 -8.41 -9.77
CA LEU A 23 -13.03 -9.58 -8.95
C LEU A 23 -14.08 -10.66 -9.25
N SER A 24 -13.85 -11.43 -10.30
CA SER A 24 -14.67 -12.60 -10.60
C SER A 24 -13.91 -13.88 -10.23
N TRP A 25 -14.63 -14.94 -9.92
CA TRP A 25 -14.03 -16.23 -9.57
C TRP A 25 -13.17 -16.82 -10.71
N SER A 26 -13.51 -16.51 -11.95
CA SER A 26 -12.74 -16.87 -13.13
C SER A 26 -11.45 -16.06 -13.29
N SER A 27 -11.48 -14.75 -13.01
CA SER A 27 -10.27 -13.91 -13.06
C SER A 27 -9.27 -14.27 -11.96
N THR A 28 -9.76 -14.62 -10.76
CA THR A 28 -8.92 -15.06 -9.64
C THR A 28 -8.15 -16.35 -9.98
N ARG A 29 -8.75 -17.29 -10.69
CA ARG A 29 -8.08 -18.51 -11.16
C ARG A 29 -6.98 -18.26 -12.18
N SER A 30 -7.21 -17.34 -13.11
CA SER A 30 -6.23 -16.99 -14.17
C SER A 30 -5.11 -16.08 -13.68
N ASN A 31 -5.28 -15.41 -12.52
CA ASN A 31 -4.37 -14.39 -12.00
C ASN A 31 -3.98 -13.32 -13.06
N GLY A 32 -4.92 -13.02 -13.96
CA GLY A 32 -4.66 -12.18 -15.13
C GLY A 32 -4.31 -10.73 -14.79
N GLN A 33 -4.90 -10.22 -13.71
CA GLN A 33 -4.68 -8.84 -13.22
C GLN A 33 -3.86 -8.79 -11.92
N GLY A 34 -3.30 -9.92 -11.49
CA GLY A 34 -2.50 -10.00 -10.27
C GLY A 34 -3.34 -10.11 -8.99
N GLU A 35 -4.46 -10.82 -9.06
CA GLU A 35 -5.39 -11.03 -7.94
C GLU A 35 -4.73 -11.69 -6.74
N TRP A 36 -3.76 -12.60 -6.98
CA TRP A 36 -2.99 -13.25 -5.90
C TRP A 36 -2.21 -12.27 -5.04
N TRP A 37 -1.74 -11.13 -5.61
CA TRP A 37 -1.07 -10.09 -4.83
C TRP A 37 -2.04 -9.44 -3.85
N PHE A 38 -3.28 -9.20 -4.27
CA PHE A 38 -4.32 -8.64 -3.42
C PHE A 38 -4.73 -9.63 -2.31
N LEU A 39 -4.98 -10.90 -2.67
CA LEU A 39 -5.35 -11.93 -1.69
C LEU A 39 -4.23 -12.18 -0.67
N GLY A 40 -2.98 -12.28 -1.11
CA GLY A 40 -1.82 -12.41 -0.22
C GLY A 40 -1.67 -11.20 0.72
N GLN A 41 -1.87 -9.99 0.22
CA GLN A 41 -1.88 -8.78 1.03
C GLN A 41 -2.99 -8.83 2.09
N MET A 42 -4.21 -9.19 1.72
CA MET A 42 -5.33 -9.29 2.66
C MET A 42 -5.08 -10.38 3.71
N ALA A 43 -4.60 -11.56 3.30
CA ALA A 43 -4.27 -12.63 4.21
C ALA A 43 -3.21 -12.21 5.24
N LEU A 44 -2.14 -11.51 4.81
CA LEU A 44 -1.09 -11.03 5.72
C LEU A 44 -1.60 -9.93 6.64
N ILE A 45 -2.43 -8.99 6.16
CA ILE A 45 -3.05 -7.96 7.02
C ILE A 45 -3.93 -8.61 8.08
N VAL A 46 -4.78 -9.57 7.69
CA VAL A 46 -5.63 -10.31 8.62
C VAL A 46 -4.78 -11.09 9.63
N ALA A 47 -3.69 -11.73 9.17
CA ALA A 47 -2.77 -12.44 10.06
C ALA A 47 -2.12 -11.49 11.08
N VAL A 48 -1.64 -10.31 10.68
CA VAL A 48 -1.07 -9.30 11.59
C VAL A 48 -2.09 -8.87 12.67
N ILE A 49 -3.38 -8.84 12.34
CA ILE A 49 -4.44 -8.40 13.27
C ILE A 49 -4.84 -9.54 14.20
N LEU A 50 -5.06 -10.76 13.69
CA LEU A 50 -5.75 -11.84 14.39
C LEU A 50 -4.82 -12.87 15.03
N VAL A 51 -3.59 -13.04 14.51
CA VAL A 51 -2.68 -14.05 15.05
C VAL A 51 -2.23 -13.64 16.47
N PRO A 52 -2.20 -14.58 17.44
CA PRO A 52 -1.68 -14.30 18.78
C PRO A 52 -0.18 -13.96 18.75
N ALA A 53 0.26 -13.15 19.70
CA ALA A 53 1.68 -12.86 19.87
C ALA A 53 2.45 -14.14 20.24
N TRP A 54 3.59 -14.38 19.59
CA TRP A 54 4.46 -15.51 19.90
C TRP A 54 5.94 -15.09 19.74
N PRO A 55 6.82 -15.42 20.71
CA PRO A 55 6.47 -15.92 22.06
C PRO A 55 5.60 -14.91 22.82
N ASP A 56 4.96 -15.40 23.91
CA ASP A 56 4.10 -14.54 24.75
C ASP A 56 4.90 -13.36 25.31
N PRO A 57 4.45 -12.11 25.09
CA PRO A 57 5.13 -10.91 25.61
C PRO A 57 5.30 -10.93 27.13
N GLY A 58 4.42 -11.58 27.87
CA GLY A 58 4.49 -11.74 29.31
C GLY A 58 5.77 -12.44 29.79
N LEU A 59 6.43 -13.23 28.94
CA LEU A 59 7.70 -13.88 29.25
C LEU A 59 8.85 -12.88 29.44
N PHE A 60 8.78 -11.72 28.81
CA PHE A 60 9.86 -10.71 28.82
C PHE A 60 9.82 -9.78 30.03
N LYS A 61 8.80 -9.85 30.91
CA LYS A 61 8.68 -9.04 32.17
C LYS A 61 9.04 -7.58 32.00
N LEU A 62 8.53 -6.94 30.95
CA LEU A 62 8.79 -5.53 30.70
C LEU A 62 8.26 -4.67 31.86
N PRO A 63 9.02 -3.66 32.33
CA PRO A 63 8.51 -2.68 33.28
C PRO A 63 7.26 -1.98 32.74
N ALA A 64 6.35 -1.58 33.61
CA ALA A 64 5.10 -0.90 33.20
C ALA A 64 5.35 0.31 32.29
N ALA A 65 6.36 1.11 32.58
CA ALA A 65 6.76 2.25 31.72
C ALA A 65 7.19 1.81 30.31
N GLY A 66 7.92 0.70 30.20
CA GLY A 66 8.34 0.15 28.91
C GLY A 66 7.13 -0.33 28.10
N HIS A 67 6.19 -1.01 28.72
CA HIS A 67 4.94 -1.45 28.09
C HIS A 67 4.11 -0.25 27.60
N GLN A 68 3.95 0.78 28.42
CA GLN A 68 3.24 2.00 28.06
C GLN A 68 3.91 2.71 26.87
N ALA A 69 5.25 2.78 26.85
CA ALA A 69 6.00 3.37 25.74
C ALA A 69 5.76 2.61 24.41
N LEU A 70 5.78 1.28 24.42
CA LEU A 70 5.48 0.46 23.24
C LEU A 70 4.04 0.67 22.76
N MET A 71 3.08 0.73 23.69
CA MET A 71 1.67 1.01 23.35
C MET A 71 1.52 2.39 22.72
N ALA A 72 2.12 3.44 23.30
CA ALA A 72 2.06 4.80 22.79
C ALA A 72 2.69 4.92 21.40
N MET A 73 3.89 4.38 21.22
CA MET A 73 4.60 4.38 19.94
C MET A 73 3.84 3.62 18.85
N GLY A 74 3.34 2.44 19.17
CA GLY A 74 2.54 1.65 18.23
C GLY A 74 1.24 2.35 17.86
N SER A 75 0.56 3.00 18.82
CA SER A 75 -0.66 3.79 18.57
C SER A 75 -0.39 4.99 17.68
N LEU A 76 0.74 5.69 17.88
CA LEU A 76 1.14 6.81 17.03
C LEU A 76 1.33 6.36 15.57
N LEU A 77 2.00 5.23 15.36
CA LEU A 77 2.19 4.67 14.01
C LEU A 77 0.87 4.23 13.37
N LEU A 78 -0.04 3.62 14.14
CA LEU A 78 -1.38 3.26 13.66
C LEU A 78 -2.17 4.48 13.21
N VAL A 79 -2.24 5.52 14.04
CA VAL A 79 -2.95 6.77 13.72
C VAL A 79 -2.32 7.46 12.50
N SER A 80 -0.99 7.52 12.43
CA SER A 80 -0.27 8.09 11.28
C SER A 80 -0.54 7.29 10.01
N GLY A 81 -0.50 5.97 10.09
CA GLY A 81 -0.80 5.08 8.96
C GLY A 81 -2.24 5.24 8.46
N LEU A 82 -3.23 5.26 9.37
CA LEU A 82 -4.63 5.47 9.00
C LEU A 82 -4.86 6.85 8.37
N GLY A 83 -4.23 7.90 8.92
CA GLY A 83 -4.29 9.25 8.36
C GLY A 83 -3.70 9.31 6.95
N LEU A 84 -2.52 8.69 6.75
CA LEU A 84 -1.88 8.61 5.43
C LEU A 84 -2.73 7.80 4.44
N ALA A 85 -3.31 6.66 4.87
CA ALA A 85 -4.21 5.86 4.04
C ALA A 85 -5.40 6.70 3.58
N THR A 86 -6.09 7.38 4.51
CA THR A 86 -7.23 8.23 4.20
C THR A 86 -6.87 9.32 3.19
N ALA A 87 -5.77 10.04 3.41
CA ALA A 87 -5.31 11.07 2.50
C ALA A 87 -5.00 10.51 1.10
N ALA A 88 -4.33 9.35 1.03
CA ALA A 88 -4.00 8.70 -0.23
C ALA A 88 -5.24 8.20 -0.98
N PHE A 89 -6.23 7.62 -0.27
CA PHE A 89 -7.50 7.20 -0.86
C PHE A 89 -8.28 8.37 -1.45
N VAL A 90 -8.40 9.47 -0.70
CA VAL A 90 -9.11 10.67 -1.17
C VAL A 90 -8.44 11.24 -2.42
N GLN A 91 -7.11 11.33 -2.43
CA GLN A 91 -6.37 11.85 -3.59
C GLN A 91 -6.42 10.94 -4.82
N LEU A 92 -6.40 9.63 -4.63
CA LEU A 92 -6.45 8.68 -5.75
C LEU A 92 -7.86 8.65 -6.38
N GLY A 93 -8.91 8.77 -5.57
CA GLY A 93 -10.29 8.86 -6.03
C GLY A 93 -10.66 7.74 -7.01
N ALA A 94 -11.12 8.11 -8.21
CA ALA A 94 -11.52 7.17 -9.27
C ALA A 94 -10.35 6.31 -9.82
N ASN A 95 -9.09 6.74 -9.62
CA ASN A 95 -7.91 5.98 -10.04
C ASN A 95 -7.60 4.79 -9.12
N LEU A 96 -8.34 4.64 -8.00
CA LEU A 96 -8.13 3.56 -7.05
C LEU A 96 -8.35 2.19 -7.68
N SER A 97 -7.36 1.31 -7.55
CA SER A 97 -7.45 -0.11 -7.90
C SER A 97 -6.79 -0.95 -6.82
N PRO A 98 -7.42 -2.04 -6.34
CA PRO A 98 -6.79 -2.98 -5.42
C PRO A 98 -5.80 -3.90 -6.13
N LEU A 99 -5.93 -4.03 -7.45
CA LEU A 99 -5.10 -4.89 -8.28
C LEU A 99 -3.87 -4.14 -8.81
N PRO A 100 -2.72 -4.81 -8.96
CA PRO A 100 -1.49 -4.16 -9.42
C PRO A 100 -1.51 -3.77 -10.89
N ASP A 101 -2.39 -4.38 -11.70
CA ASP A 101 -2.50 -4.02 -13.11
C ASP A 101 -3.39 -2.77 -13.26
N PRO A 102 -2.86 -1.66 -13.82
CA PRO A 102 -3.58 -0.39 -13.93
C PRO A 102 -4.84 -0.51 -14.78
N LYS A 103 -5.93 0.14 -14.35
CA LYS A 103 -7.17 0.24 -15.15
C LYS A 103 -6.93 1.07 -16.43
N PRO A 104 -7.71 0.83 -17.51
CA PRO A 104 -7.75 1.73 -18.65
C PRO A 104 -8.19 3.14 -18.23
N GLY A 105 -7.54 4.18 -18.80
CA GLY A 105 -7.90 5.58 -18.56
C GLY A 105 -7.46 6.17 -17.22
N ILE A 106 -6.68 5.44 -16.41
CA ILE A 106 -6.11 5.94 -15.16
C ILE A 106 -5.16 7.13 -15.43
N GLN A 107 -5.23 8.15 -14.59
CA GLN A 107 -4.34 9.29 -14.62
C GLN A 107 -3.24 9.18 -13.58
N LEU A 108 -2.04 9.68 -13.88
CA LEU A 108 -0.95 9.73 -12.91
C LEU A 108 -1.24 10.80 -11.84
N VAL A 109 -1.23 10.39 -10.58
CA VAL A 109 -1.38 11.29 -9.43
C VAL A 109 -0.01 11.48 -8.79
N GLY A 110 0.59 12.66 -8.98
CA GLY A 110 1.90 13.02 -8.43
C GLY A 110 1.86 14.20 -7.46
N SER A 111 0.68 14.53 -6.89
CA SER A 111 0.48 15.65 -5.96
C SER A 111 0.22 15.17 -4.53
N GLY A 112 0.19 16.09 -3.56
CA GLY A 112 -0.12 15.81 -2.16
C GLY A 112 0.74 14.72 -1.56
N VAL A 113 0.15 13.68 -0.96
CA VAL A 113 0.91 12.57 -0.33
C VAL A 113 1.68 11.72 -1.33
N TYR A 114 1.32 11.74 -2.62
CA TYR A 114 2.07 11.10 -3.71
C TYR A 114 3.37 11.82 -4.08
N ARG A 115 3.64 13.00 -3.49
CA ARG A 115 4.97 13.65 -3.53
C ARG A 115 5.93 13.05 -2.51
N LEU A 116 5.41 12.48 -1.41
CA LEU A 116 6.23 11.80 -0.39
C LEU A 116 6.82 10.49 -0.93
N CYS A 117 5.97 9.68 -1.53
CA CYS A 117 6.35 8.42 -2.17
C CYS A 117 5.29 8.02 -3.21
N ARG A 118 5.68 7.14 -4.15
CA ARG A 118 4.80 6.68 -5.24
C ARG A 118 3.68 5.76 -4.76
N HIS A 119 3.89 5.08 -3.62
CA HIS A 119 2.95 4.11 -3.05
C HIS A 119 2.57 4.46 -1.59
N PRO A 120 1.93 5.61 -1.34
CA PRO A 120 1.60 6.05 0.02
C PRO A 120 0.62 5.12 0.74
N ILE A 121 -0.28 4.42 0.01
CA ILE A 121 -1.16 3.41 0.59
C ILE A 121 -0.34 2.23 1.14
N TYR A 122 0.71 1.80 0.44
CA TYR A 122 1.57 0.70 0.91
C TYR A 122 2.41 1.13 2.12
N LEU A 123 2.92 2.36 2.12
CA LEU A 123 3.57 2.93 3.29
C LEU A 123 2.62 2.97 4.50
N ALA A 124 1.37 3.40 4.29
CA ALA A 124 0.34 3.44 5.33
C ALA A 124 0.07 2.06 5.94
N VAL A 125 -0.07 1.03 5.10
CA VAL A 125 -0.24 -0.36 5.53
C VAL A 125 0.96 -0.83 6.35
N LEU A 126 2.19 -0.52 5.92
CA LEU A 126 3.41 -0.87 6.67
C LEU A 126 3.52 -0.12 8.00
N LEU A 127 3.13 1.16 8.05
CA LEU A 127 3.07 1.91 9.32
C LEU A 127 2.10 1.28 10.30
N CYS A 128 0.89 0.92 9.85
CA CYS A 128 -0.10 0.24 10.69
C CYS A 128 0.42 -1.12 11.17
N ALA A 129 0.97 -1.94 10.26
CA ALA A 129 1.52 -3.25 10.61
C ALA A 129 2.70 -3.15 11.58
N THR A 130 3.58 -2.14 11.41
CA THR A 130 4.67 -1.86 12.33
C THR A 130 4.14 -1.46 13.71
N GLY A 131 3.10 -0.61 13.75
CA GLY A 131 2.45 -0.22 14.99
C GLY A 131 1.91 -1.42 15.77
N VAL A 132 1.19 -2.33 15.09
CA VAL A 132 0.71 -3.58 15.70
C VAL A 132 1.88 -4.45 16.16
N THR A 133 2.92 -4.61 15.35
CA THR A 133 4.09 -5.42 15.68
C THR A 133 4.78 -4.92 16.94
N ILE A 134 4.93 -3.62 17.11
CA ILE A 134 5.51 -2.99 18.31
C ILE A 134 4.63 -3.25 19.53
N GLN A 135 3.31 -3.04 19.43
CA GLN A 135 2.38 -3.27 20.54
C GLN A 135 2.32 -4.74 20.97
N ARG A 136 2.39 -5.66 20.00
CA ARG A 136 2.40 -7.09 20.25
C ARG A 136 3.74 -7.61 20.81
N PHE A 137 4.83 -6.85 20.61
CA PHE A 137 6.18 -7.24 21.03
C PHE A 137 6.50 -8.71 20.72
N SER A 138 6.31 -9.13 19.48
CA SER A 138 6.25 -10.53 19.05
C SER A 138 7.14 -10.79 17.84
N ALA A 139 7.97 -11.82 17.93
CA ALA A 139 8.82 -12.26 16.82
C ALA A 139 7.98 -12.72 15.62
N LEU A 140 6.85 -13.40 15.87
CA LEU A 140 5.94 -13.82 14.80
C LEU A 140 5.38 -12.62 14.03
N HIS A 141 4.99 -11.53 14.74
CA HIS A 141 4.53 -10.31 14.08
C HIS A 141 5.63 -9.62 13.26
N LEU A 142 6.89 -9.69 13.71
CA LEU A 142 8.02 -9.21 12.93
C LEU A 142 8.17 -10.01 11.61
N VAL A 143 8.04 -11.32 11.66
CA VAL A 143 8.06 -12.18 10.45
C VAL A 143 6.91 -11.82 9.51
N LEU A 144 5.69 -11.66 10.03
CA LEU A 144 4.53 -11.25 9.24
C LEU A 144 4.72 -9.86 8.61
N LEU A 145 5.28 -8.90 9.37
CA LEU A 145 5.61 -7.56 8.86
C LEU A 145 6.63 -7.63 7.71
N LEU A 146 7.69 -8.42 7.87
CA LEU A 146 8.69 -8.61 6.81
C LEU A 146 8.09 -9.27 5.57
N ALA A 147 7.26 -10.30 5.75
CA ALA A 147 6.54 -10.94 4.65
C ALA A 147 5.62 -9.95 3.92
N LEU A 148 4.89 -9.12 4.66
CA LEU A 148 4.03 -8.08 4.10
C LEU A 148 4.84 -7.02 3.35
N ALA A 149 5.99 -6.59 3.87
CA ALA A 149 6.88 -5.63 3.22
C ALA A 149 7.43 -6.18 1.89
N LEU A 150 7.84 -7.45 1.87
CA LEU A 150 8.32 -8.12 0.64
C LEU A 150 7.21 -8.27 -0.39
N LEU A 151 6.00 -8.64 0.04
CA LEU A 151 4.85 -8.74 -0.84
C LEU A 151 4.50 -7.37 -1.43
N LEU A 152 4.38 -6.33 -0.61
CA LEU A 152 4.04 -4.97 -1.08
C LEU A 152 5.12 -4.41 -2.01
N ARG A 153 6.41 -4.71 -1.75
CA ARG A 153 7.51 -4.38 -2.67
C ARG A 153 7.33 -5.03 -4.05
N GLY A 154 7.01 -6.32 -4.08
CA GLY A 154 6.78 -7.04 -5.33
C GLY A 154 5.57 -6.50 -6.08
N LYS A 155 4.47 -6.25 -5.35
CA LYS A 155 3.24 -5.67 -5.90
C LYS A 155 3.47 -4.28 -6.49
N ALA A 156 4.18 -3.40 -5.76
CA ALA A 156 4.52 -2.05 -6.21
C ALA A 156 5.33 -2.07 -7.51
N ARG A 157 6.32 -2.95 -7.61
CA ARG A 157 7.13 -3.09 -8.83
C ARG A 157 6.30 -3.51 -10.03
N ARG A 158 5.41 -4.49 -9.86
CA ARG A 158 4.49 -4.93 -10.94
C ARG A 158 3.57 -3.78 -11.38
N GLU A 159 3.04 -3.01 -10.42
CA GLU A 159 2.21 -1.84 -10.69
C GLU A 159 2.98 -0.77 -11.48
N GLU A 160 4.21 -0.44 -11.05
CA GLU A 160 5.06 0.52 -11.75
C GLU A 160 5.39 0.09 -13.18
N GLU A 161 5.64 -1.20 -13.41
CA GLU A 161 5.83 -1.73 -14.76
C GLU A 161 4.61 -1.55 -15.65
N GLY A 162 3.42 -1.77 -15.10
CA GLY A 162 2.16 -1.53 -15.79
C GLY A 162 1.93 -0.05 -16.11
N LEU A 163 2.21 0.82 -15.14
CA LEU A 163 2.09 2.28 -15.29
C LEU A 163 3.09 2.84 -16.31
N GLN A 164 4.36 2.41 -16.28
CA GLN A 164 5.38 2.84 -17.24
C GLN A 164 5.06 2.44 -18.69
N ARG A 165 4.42 1.28 -18.89
CA ARG A 165 3.97 0.85 -20.23
C ARG A 165 2.84 1.71 -20.77
N ARG A 166 1.97 2.21 -19.92
CA ARG A 166 0.78 3.00 -20.30
C ARG A 166 1.05 4.50 -20.33
N HIS A 167 2.00 4.98 -19.53
CA HIS A 167 2.34 6.39 -19.36
C HIS A 167 3.83 6.61 -19.60
N PRO A 168 4.25 6.94 -20.83
CA PRO A 168 5.66 7.20 -21.15
C PRO A 168 6.32 8.29 -20.28
N GLN A 169 5.51 9.26 -19.83
CA GLN A 169 5.95 10.33 -18.93
C GLN A 169 6.12 9.91 -17.46
N TYR A 170 5.81 8.67 -17.09
CA TYR A 170 5.89 8.19 -15.70
C TYR A 170 7.25 8.46 -15.05
N ALA A 171 8.33 8.16 -15.78
CA ALA A 171 9.69 8.37 -15.29
C ALA A 171 10.02 9.86 -15.04
N GLN A 172 9.49 10.75 -15.85
CA GLN A 172 9.70 12.21 -15.69
C GLN A 172 8.92 12.73 -14.47
N VAL A 173 7.67 12.31 -14.30
CA VAL A 173 6.80 12.73 -13.19
C VAL A 173 7.35 12.28 -11.83
N PHE A 174 7.92 11.06 -11.75
CA PHE A 174 8.36 10.46 -10.50
C PHE A 174 9.87 10.29 -10.36
N GLN A 175 10.66 11.05 -11.11
CA GLN A 175 12.13 10.94 -11.18
C GLN A 175 12.80 11.01 -9.80
N THR A 176 12.33 11.90 -8.93
CA THR A 176 12.88 12.15 -7.58
C THR A 176 12.04 11.56 -6.46
N THR A 177 10.87 10.96 -6.79
CA THR A 177 9.93 10.47 -5.79
C THR A 177 10.31 9.05 -5.37
N ALA A 178 10.45 8.83 -4.05
CA ALA A 178 10.72 7.51 -3.48
C ALA A 178 9.63 6.48 -3.83
N ALA A 179 9.96 5.20 -3.79
CA ALA A 179 8.99 4.14 -4.08
C ALA A 179 7.94 3.99 -2.96
N ILE A 180 8.27 3.32 -1.86
CA ILE A 180 7.36 3.11 -0.72
C ILE A 180 7.85 3.92 0.48
N ALA A 181 9.06 3.64 0.99
CA ALA A 181 9.62 4.28 2.16
C ALA A 181 11.00 4.87 1.82
N PRO A 182 11.15 6.21 1.75
CA PRO A 182 12.38 6.85 1.30
C PRO A 182 13.61 6.53 2.16
N TRP A 183 13.39 6.23 3.43
CA TRP A 183 14.46 5.95 4.43
C TRP A 183 14.77 4.46 4.63
N ILE A 184 14.06 3.54 3.98
CA ILE A 184 14.28 2.09 4.14
C ILE A 184 14.93 1.50 2.91
N VAL A 185 16.16 1.00 3.07
CA VAL A 185 16.85 0.25 2.01
C VAL A 185 16.00 -0.96 1.58
N GLY A 186 15.82 -1.11 0.27
CA GLY A 186 14.97 -2.17 -0.29
C GLY A 186 13.49 -1.80 -0.46
N LEU A 187 12.97 -0.81 0.25
CA LEU A 187 11.63 -0.23 0.02
C LEU A 187 11.68 1.09 -0.74
N ASN A 188 12.87 1.54 -1.08
CA ASN A 188 13.12 2.66 -1.97
C ASN A 188 13.94 2.20 -3.16
N TRP A 189 13.52 2.55 -4.38
CA TRP A 189 14.24 2.31 -5.63
C TRP A 189 13.92 3.41 -6.63
N SER A 190 14.84 3.69 -7.56
CA SER A 190 14.62 4.64 -8.63
C SER A 190 13.73 4.04 -9.73
N VAL A 191 13.02 4.92 -10.47
CA VAL A 191 12.20 4.48 -11.61
C VAL A 191 13.05 3.78 -12.67
N GLU A 192 14.34 4.16 -12.81
CA GLU A 192 15.28 3.54 -13.76
C GLU A 192 15.73 2.15 -13.34
N GLU A 193 15.91 1.90 -12.04
CA GLU A 193 16.24 0.56 -11.53
C GLU A 193 15.14 -0.46 -11.83
N ALA A 194 13.88 -0.02 -11.85
CA ALA A 194 12.76 -0.85 -12.24
C ALA A 194 12.85 -1.29 -13.72
N LYS A 195 13.47 -0.48 -14.60
CA LYS A 195 13.68 -0.82 -16.02
C LYS A 195 14.82 -1.81 -16.26
N ARG A 196 15.95 -1.68 -15.55
CA ARG A 196 17.17 -2.47 -15.83
C ARG A 196 17.01 -3.97 -15.60
N ARG A 197 16.14 -4.39 -14.70
CA ARG A 197 15.93 -5.82 -14.38
C ARG A 197 15.19 -6.62 -15.47
N LYS A 198 14.72 -5.97 -16.55
CA LYS A 198 14.10 -6.64 -17.70
C LYS A 198 15.10 -7.19 -18.72
N HIS A 199 16.38 -6.86 -18.58
CA HIS A 199 17.42 -7.22 -19.55
C HIS A 199 18.44 -8.23 -18.97
N ILE A 200 18.12 -8.86 -17.83
CA ILE A 200 18.81 -9.99 -17.24
C ILE A 200 17.85 -11.18 -17.14
#